data_11ff0d13f4120eb9d5bb050ee72b2fac
#
_entry.id   11ff0d13f4120eb9d5bb050ee72b2fac
#
_cell.length_a   1.000
_cell.length_b   1.000
_cell.length_c   1.000
_cell.angle_alpha   90.00
_cell.angle_beta   90.00
_cell.angle_gamma   90.00
#
_symmetry.space_group_name_H-M   'P 1'
#
loop_
_entity.id
_entity.type
_entity.pdbx_description
1 polymer ?
#
loop_
_entity_poly.entity_id
_entity_poly.type
_entity_poly.pdbx_seq_one_letter_code
_entity_poly.pdbx_strand_id
1 'polypeptide(L)'
;SLRTDPTQPPEPTMTDPSTTAVSPPRFALGEGQAAFEAACDRAREGSWTNRLFDRDTSLWSSDPEVQAAIADRLGWLDAPEHFTDRIAALEGFGDGIVAAGFTTAVVAGMGGSSLTPDVLRRTFGSQDGYLALRILDSTDPATVSATTDDLDPLYTLTIVASKSGTTTEPNAFLADAWTRAEAAMAGIKHHHSYDNGGATIVAVTDPGRSVEALAHSDDFREVFLNPPDIGGRYSALTYVGLVPASLIGLDLDALLASASTMLGACRQPDPSANPGVSLGLAIGTLAKDGRDKLTFLIDDELASFGAWLEQLIAESTGKQGKGIVPVDLEPLGRVDAYGPDRAFVRISLADGTAGGRDALATTLGDAGHPVIRIAVSDPIDLGAEFIRWEVATAIAGAVLGIDPFDQPNVEEAKELTRTVLAGHEAGDAPSERAAPPLLVGDGSGPIIDALAAHLALRRRDAYLCLQAFVAPSDEADAAIARIRALLRDRTHLATTAGYGPRFLHSTGQLHKGGTPTGWFLQLTSDHPVDREIPGWPYTFGQLIDAQAAGDFAAIASHGLPILRVHLGHDIPGGLAALERALAAALDRAPTTEA
;
A
#
# COMPACT_ATOMS: atom_id res chain seq x y z
N SER A 1 -15.93 40.37 56.08
CA SER A 1 -16.60 40.76 54.82
C SER A 1 -15.54 41.20 53.83
N LEU A 2 -15.07 40.28 53.02
CA LEU A 2 -14.24 40.52 51.84
C LEU A 2 -15.17 40.54 50.64
N ARG A 3 -15.21 41.66 49.93
CA ARG A 3 -15.98 41.85 48.69
C ARG A 3 -15.16 41.25 47.55
N THR A 4 -15.76 40.34 46.80
CA THR A 4 -15.25 39.82 45.51
C THR A 4 -15.58 40.82 44.42
N ASP A 5 -14.55 41.18 43.60
CA ASP A 5 -14.63 42.06 42.44
C ASP A 5 -15.23 41.27 41.27
N PRO A 6 -16.30 41.75 40.59
CA PRO A 6 -16.98 40.99 39.53
C PRO A 6 -16.44 41.21 38.11
N THR A 7 -15.22 41.71 37.93
CA THR A 7 -14.65 42.09 36.61
C THR A 7 -13.48 41.25 36.11
N GLN A 8 -13.17 40.11 36.72
CA GLN A 8 -12.19 39.20 36.18
C GLN A 8 -12.88 38.16 35.24
N PRO A 9 -12.45 38.03 33.96
CA PRO A 9 -12.91 36.93 33.14
C PRO A 9 -12.45 35.61 33.76
N PRO A 10 -13.25 34.53 33.62
CA PRO A 10 -12.85 33.22 34.11
C PRO A 10 -11.54 32.80 33.44
N GLU A 11 -10.58 32.34 34.26
CA GLU A 11 -9.40 31.65 33.74
C GLU A 11 -9.84 30.51 32.85
N PRO A 12 -9.16 30.29 31.68
CA PRO A 12 -9.44 29.11 30.88
C PRO A 12 -9.15 27.89 31.76
N THR A 13 -10.17 27.13 32.05
CA THR A 13 -10.03 25.77 32.59
C THR A 13 -9.12 25.01 31.63
N MET A 14 -7.89 24.71 32.07
CA MET A 14 -7.07 23.69 31.43
C MET A 14 -7.92 22.42 31.43
N THR A 15 -8.50 22.11 30.30
CA THR A 15 -9.02 20.77 30.03
C THR A 15 -7.80 19.85 30.09
N ASP A 16 -7.80 18.98 31.09
CA ASP A 16 -6.95 17.80 31.16
C ASP A 16 -6.89 17.19 29.74
N PRO A 17 -5.71 16.92 29.14
CA PRO A 17 -5.66 16.19 27.91
C PRO A 17 -6.23 14.79 28.22
N SER A 18 -7.55 14.65 28.10
CA SER A 18 -8.24 13.39 28.27
C SER A 18 -7.59 12.42 27.29
N THR A 19 -6.90 11.42 27.82
CA THR A 19 -6.53 10.19 27.13
C THR A 19 -7.71 9.79 26.25
N THR A 20 -7.60 10.05 24.96
CA THR A 20 -8.59 9.62 23.97
C THR A 20 -8.62 8.10 24.05
N ALA A 21 -9.64 7.56 24.69
CA ALA A 21 -9.76 6.12 24.88
C ALA A 21 -9.93 5.48 23.50
N VAL A 22 -8.96 4.66 23.10
CA VAL A 22 -9.04 3.90 21.86
C VAL A 22 -10.30 3.05 21.87
N SER A 23 -11.22 3.34 20.97
CA SER A 23 -12.46 2.56 20.86
C SER A 23 -12.16 1.22 20.16
N PRO A 24 -12.56 0.07 20.76
CA PRO A 24 -12.46 -1.20 20.08
C PRO A 24 -13.40 -1.25 18.86
N PRO A 25 -13.08 -2.07 17.83
CA PRO A 25 -13.97 -2.29 16.71
C PRO A 25 -15.35 -2.81 17.17
N ARG A 26 -16.40 -2.44 16.43
CA ARG A 26 -17.74 -2.99 16.65
C ARG A 26 -18.02 -4.03 15.58
N PHE A 27 -18.41 -5.21 16.00
CA PHE A 27 -18.62 -6.37 15.15
C PHE A 27 -20.10 -6.66 14.94
N ALA A 28 -20.52 -6.83 13.68
CA ALA A 28 -21.81 -7.37 13.26
C ALA A 28 -21.49 -8.46 12.23
N LEU A 29 -21.11 -9.66 12.70
CA LEU A 29 -20.52 -10.70 11.87
C LEU A 29 -21.55 -11.71 11.34
N GLY A 30 -22.84 -11.55 11.68
CA GLY A 30 -23.89 -12.45 11.21
C GLY A 30 -23.60 -13.92 11.55
N GLU A 31 -23.59 -14.77 10.54
CA GLU A 31 -23.28 -16.20 10.69
C GLU A 31 -21.84 -16.47 11.19
N GLY A 32 -20.90 -15.55 10.97
CA GLY A 32 -19.52 -15.65 11.45
C GLY A 32 -19.33 -15.38 12.95
N GLN A 33 -20.38 -14.90 13.66
CA GLN A 33 -20.27 -14.49 15.06
C GLN A 33 -19.82 -15.63 15.99
N ALA A 34 -20.41 -16.80 15.87
CA ALA A 34 -20.06 -17.97 16.70
C ALA A 34 -18.61 -18.46 16.45
N ALA A 35 -18.16 -18.42 15.21
CA ALA A 35 -16.78 -18.78 14.86
C ALA A 35 -15.77 -17.78 15.41
N PHE A 36 -16.09 -16.50 15.38
CA PHE A 36 -15.30 -15.43 15.99
C PHE A 36 -15.21 -15.58 17.52
N GLU A 37 -16.33 -15.83 18.22
CA GLU A 37 -16.34 -16.06 19.67
C GLU A 37 -15.48 -17.27 20.04
N ALA A 38 -15.61 -18.37 19.30
CA ALA A 38 -14.75 -19.54 19.48
C ALA A 38 -13.27 -19.25 19.19
N ALA A 39 -12.95 -18.33 18.28
CA ALA A 39 -11.59 -17.87 18.03
C ALA A 39 -11.05 -17.04 19.21
N CYS A 40 -11.87 -16.16 19.79
CA CYS A 40 -11.52 -15.42 20.99
C CYS A 40 -11.23 -16.36 22.18
N ASP A 41 -12.05 -17.41 22.37
CA ASP A 41 -11.82 -18.40 23.43
C ASP A 41 -10.50 -19.15 23.22
N ARG A 42 -10.22 -19.63 21.99
CA ARG A 42 -8.94 -20.29 21.68
C ARG A 42 -7.75 -19.35 21.90
N ALA A 43 -7.87 -18.08 21.51
CA ALA A 43 -6.81 -17.09 21.69
C ALA A 43 -6.56 -16.78 23.18
N ARG A 44 -7.63 -16.77 24.00
CA ARG A 44 -7.57 -16.59 25.45
C ARG A 44 -6.88 -17.80 26.12
N GLU A 45 -7.32 -19.02 25.81
CA GLU A 45 -6.73 -20.26 26.31
C GLU A 45 -5.27 -20.40 25.92
N GLY A 46 -4.94 -20.02 24.67
CA GLY A 46 -3.58 -20.05 24.12
C GLY A 46 -2.73 -18.83 24.49
N SER A 47 -3.25 -17.87 25.25
CA SER A 47 -2.55 -16.63 25.65
C SER A 47 -1.95 -15.86 24.47
N TRP A 48 -2.64 -15.79 23.35
CA TRP A 48 -2.11 -15.27 22.08
C TRP A 48 -1.63 -13.82 22.19
N THR A 49 -2.31 -12.97 22.94
CA THR A 49 -1.88 -11.58 23.18
C THR A 49 -0.52 -11.55 23.85
N ASN A 50 -0.33 -12.30 24.96
CA ASN A 50 0.94 -12.33 25.65
C ASN A 50 2.05 -12.89 24.74
N ARG A 51 1.77 -13.99 24.04
CA ARG A 51 2.74 -14.62 23.12
C ARG A 51 3.19 -13.66 22.00
N LEU A 52 2.29 -12.85 21.45
CA LEU A 52 2.64 -11.83 20.46
C LEU A 52 3.65 -10.82 21.07
N PHE A 53 3.32 -10.25 22.23
CA PHE A 53 4.16 -9.23 22.85
C PHE A 53 5.42 -9.78 23.53
N ASP A 54 5.42 -11.06 23.90
CA ASP A 54 6.62 -11.82 24.34
C ASP A 54 7.47 -12.31 23.15
N ARG A 55 7.04 -12.01 21.91
CA ARG A 55 7.71 -12.43 20.66
C ARG A 55 7.88 -13.94 20.54
N ASP A 56 6.90 -14.70 21.03
CA ASP A 56 6.86 -16.15 20.89
C ASP A 56 6.49 -16.52 19.44
N THR A 57 7.51 -16.77 18.63
CA THR A 57 7.38 -17.09 17.21
C THR A 57 6.65 -18.40 16.93
N SER A 58 6.52 -19.27 17.95
CA SER A 58 5.71 -20.49 17.84
C SER A 58 4.21 -20.22 17.72
N LEU A 59 3.78 -18.96 17.87
CA LEU A 59 2.40 -18.53 17.59
C LEU A 59 2.02 -18.76 16.11
N TRP A 60 2.98 -18.65 15.19
CA TRP A 60 2.74 -18.74 13.75
C TRP A 60 3.23 -20.03 13.11
N SER A 61 4.32 -20.59 13.60
CA SER A 61 4.93 -21.80 13.01
C SER A 61 5.54 -22.72 14.08
N SER A 62 5.51 -24.02 13.82
CA SER A 62 6.25 -25.00 14.59
C SER A 62 7.64 -25.32 13.99
N ASP A 63 7.95 -24.78 12.80
CA ASP A 63 9.23 -24.97 12.11
C ASP A 63 10.28 -24.01 12.70
N PRO A 64 11.41 -24.49 13.22
CA PRO A 64 12.45 -23.67 13.83
C PRO A 64 13.10 -22.66 12.85
N GLU A 65 13.20 -23.00 11.56
CA GLU A 65 13.78 -22.09 10.55
C GLU A 65 12.83 -20.92 10.30
N VAL A 66 11.53 -21.19 10.17
CA VAL A 66 10.50 -20.16 10.04
C VAL A 66 10.41 -19.30 11.31
N GLN A 67 10.49 -19.93 12.50
CA GLN A 67 10.51 -19.20 13.77
C GLN A 67 11.70 -18.24 13.87
N ALA A 68 12.89 -18.65 13.44
CA ALA A 68 14.07 -17.79 13.42
C ALA A 68 13.88 -16.61 12.45
N ALA A 69 13.29 -16.84 11.27
CA ALA A 69 13.00 -15.78 10.31
C ALA A 69 11.97 -14.77 10.86
N ILE A 70 10.94 -15.24 11.55
CA ILE A 70 9.93 -14.40 12.21
C ILE A 70 10.56 -13.54 13.31
N ALA A 71 11.48 -14.11 14.11
CA ALA A 71 12.13 -13.37 15.20
C ALA A 71 12.84 -12.10 14.72
N ASP A 72 13.39 -12.13 13.50
CA ASP A 72 14.04 -10.99 12.85
C ASP A 72 13.04 -10.00 12.18
N ARG A 73 11.75 -10.07 12.53
CA ARG A 73 10.70 -9.24 11.90
C ARG A 73 9.73 -8.61 12.90
N LEU A 74 9.99 -8.71 14.20
CA LEU A 74 9.08 -8.26 15.27
C LEU A 74 9.48 -6.91 15.91
N GLY A 75 10.46 -6.20 15.35
CA GLY A 75 10.90 -4.88 15.87
C GLY A 75 9.82 -3.80 15.82
N TRP A 76 8.81 -3.92 14.95
CA TRP A 76 7.69 -2.99 14.85
C TRP A 76 6.87 -2.89 16.14
N LEU A 77 6.88 -3.91 17.00
CA LEU A 77 6.22 -3.88 18.31
C LEU A 77 6.81 -2.84 19.27
N ASP A 78 8.04 -2.39 19.04
CA ASP A 78 8.69 -1.36 19.85
C ASP A 78 8.81 -0.02 19.09
N ALA A 79 8.39 0.05 17.83
CA ALA A 79 8.61 1.21 16.99
C ALA A 79 8.09 2.53 17.62
N PRO A 80 6.86 2.62 18.17
CA PRO A 80 6.38 3.86 18.77
C PRO A 80 7.28 4.33 19.93
N GLU A 81 7.70 3.44 20.81
CA GLU A 81 8.55 3.76 21.95
C GLU A 81 9.97 4.14 21.48
N HIS A 82 10.54 3.37 20.56
CA HIS A 82 11.87 3.61 20.00
C HIS A 82 11.99 4.95 19.30
N PHE A 83 10.98 5.35 18.53
CA PHE A 83 11.03 6.57 17.74
C PHE A 83 10.59 7.83 18.51
N THR A 84 9.90 7.69 19.64
CA THR A 84 9.62 8.84 20.54
C THR A 84 10.91 9.54 20.96
N ASP A 85 11.98 8.82 21.26
CA ASP A 85 13.28 9.40 21.61
C ASP A 85 13.99 10.08 20.41
N ARG A 86 13.47 9.94 19.20
CA ARG A 86 14.04 10.50 17.96
C ARG A 86 13.30 11.74 17.45
N ILE A 87 12.17 12.10 18.02
CA ILE A 87 11.31 13.20 17.55
C ILE A 87 12.11 14.50 17.42
N ALA A 88 12.78 14.93 18.47
CA ALA A 88 13.54 16.19 18.45
C ALA A 88 14.63 16.23 17.35
N ALA A 89 15.24 15.08 17.04
CA ALA A 89 16.22 14.98 15.95
C ALA A 89 15.55 15.05 14.57
N LEU A 90 14.38 14.44 14.42
CA LEU A 90 13.60 14.46 13.17
C LEU A 90 13.02 15.85 12.89
N GLU A 91 12.48 16.53 13.90
CA GLU A 91 12.00 17.90 13.78
C GLU A 91 13.16 18.85 13.45
N GLY A 92 14.28 18.71 14.16
CA GLY A 92 15.49 19.48 13.87
C GLY A 92 16.03 19.24 12.45
N PHE A 93 15.89 18.02 11.92
CA PHE A 93 16.21 17.72 10.53
C PHE A 93 15.24 18.43 9.58
N GLY A 94 13.93 18.33 9.80
CA GLY A 94 12.91 19.01 8.99
C GLY A 94 13.13 20.53 8.92
N ASP A 95 13.30 21.16 10.08
CA ASP A 95 13.60 22.59 10.20
C ASP A 95 14.91 22.97 9.50
N GLY A 96 15.94 22.12 9.61
CA GLY A 96 17.23 22.30 8.94
C GLY A 96 17.10 22.25 7.41
N ILE A 97 16.26 21.40 6.87
CA ILE A 97 15.98 21.29 5.43
C ILE A 97 15.22 22.53 4.94
N VAL A 98 14.21 22.98 5.68
CA VAL A 98 13.48 24.24 5.40
C VAL A 98 14.46 25.43 5.43
N ALA A 99 15.29 25.54 6.46
CA ALA A 99 16.28 26.62 6.58
C ALA A 99 17.35 26.58 5.49
N ALA A 100 17.66 25.41 4.92
CA ALA A 100 18.55 25.26 3.79
C ALA A 100 17.90 25.68 2.44
N GLY A 101 16.61 26.02 2.44
CA GLY A 101 15.89 26.57 1.30
C GLY A 101 15.23 25.52 0.39
N PHE A 102 15.16 24.26 0.79
CA PHE A 102 14.40 23.24 0.06
C PHE A 102 12.91 23.57 0.11
N THR A 103 12.22 23.34 -1.00
CA THR A 103 10.78 23.60 -1.15
C THR A 103 9.95 22.37 -1.43
N THR A 104 10.59 21.33 -1.95
CA THR A 104 9.93 20.07 -2.33
C THR A 104 10.76 18.89 -1.88
N ALA A 105 10.10 17.84 -1.42
CA ALA A 105 10.70 16.53 -1.21
C ALA A 105 10.04 15.50 -2.14
N VAL A 106 10.87 14.63 -2.76
CA VAL A 106 10.40 13.51 -3.57
C VAL A 106 10.80 12.22 -2.88
N VAL A 107 9.83 11.42 -2.46
CA VAL A 107 10.07 10.08 -1.93
C VAL A 107 10.16 9.11 -3.10
N ALA A 108 11.36 8.58 -3.31
CA ALA A 108 11.70 7.58 -4.31
C ALA A 108 11.77 6.20 -3.63
N GLY A 109 10.67 5.46 -3.65
CA GLY A 109 10.53 4.20 -2.91
C GLY A 109 9.42 3.33 -3.46
N MET A 110 9.35 2.08 -2.98
CA MET A 110 8.34 1.11 -3.39
C MET A 110 7.67 0.47 -2.17
N GLY A 111 6.42 0.05 -2.31
CA GLY A 111 5.67 -0.59 -1.24
C GLY A 111 5.56 0.28 0.01
N GLY A 112 5.88 -0.24 1.20
CA GLY A 112 5.82 0.52 2.46
C GLY A 112 6.65 1.80 2.44
N SER A 113 7.75 1.82 1.66
CA SER A 113 8.61 2.99 1.51
C SER A 113 7.96 4.17 0.75
N SER A 114 6.89 3.92 -0.02
CA SER A 114 6.12 4.95 -0.72
C SER A 114 4.71 5.10 -0.18
N LEU A 115 4.05 3.99 0.19
CA LEU A 115 2.65 3.99 0.60
C LEU A 115 2.42 4.76 1.89
N THR A 116 3.27 4.55 2.91
CA THR A 116 3.14 5.30 4.17
C THR A 116 3.33 6.81 3.97
N PRO A 117 4.40 7.29 3.30
CA PRO A 117 4.53 8.71 2.97
C PRO A 117 3.35 9.26 2.15
N ASP A 118 2.78 8.46 1.21
CA ASP A 118 1.61 8.88 0.43
C ASP A 118 0.36 9.04 1.31
N VAL A 119 0.12 8.11 2.26
CA VAL A 119 -0.96 8.23 3.25
C VAL A 119 -0.82 9.52 4.05
N LEU A 120 0.37 9.77 4.62
CA LEU A 120 0.61 10.95 5.46
C LEU A 120 0.42 12.23 4.64
N ARG A 121 1.00 12.31 3.44
CA ARG A 121 0.86 13.45 2.55
C ARG A 121 -0.59 13.75 2.16
N ARG A 122 -1.37 12.71 1.83
CA ARG A 122 -2.76 12.85 1.39
C ARG A 122 -3.70 13.18 2.52
N THR A 123 -3.42 12.69 3.73
CA THR A 123 -4.26 12.92 4.89
C THR A 123 -4.00 14.30 5.51
N PHE A 124 -2.73 14.69 5.64
CA PHE A 124 -2.37 15.89 6.40
C PHE A 124 -1.98 17.10 5.52
N GLY A 125 -1.58 16.83 4.27
CA GLY A 125 -0.95 17.88 3.46
C GLY A 125 0.40 18.32 4.05
N SER A 126 0.87 19.47 3.62
CA SER A 126 2.07 20.11 4.20
C SER A 126 1.66 21.34 5.01
N GLN A 127 2.27 21.52 6.17
CA GLN A 127 2.07 22.71 6.98
C GLN A 127 2.72 23.94 6.30
N ASP A 128 2.22 25.13 6.63
CA ASP A 128 2.74 26.38 6.09
C ASP A 128 4.24 26.53 6.42
N GLY A 129 5.04 26.73 5.39
CA GLY A 129 6.49 26.88 5.51
C GLY A 129 7.29 25.58 5.42
N TYR A 130 6.65 24.42 5.38
CA TYR A 130 7.27 23.12 5.15
C TYR A 130 7.23 22.70 3.67
N LEU A 131 7.88 21.56 3.35
CA LEU A 131 8.06 21.11 1.97
C LEU A 131 6.78 20.52 1.38
N ALA A 132 6.55 20.78 0.10
CA ALA A 132 5.62 19.96 -0.67
C ALA A 132 6.19 18.54 -0.84
N LEU A 133 5.39 17.51 -0.60
CA LEU A 133 5.82 16.11 -0.71
C LEU A 133 5.24 15.50 -2.00
N ARG A 134 6.11 14.88 -2.81
CA ARG A 134 5.75 14.06 -3.97
C ARG A 134 6.20 12.63 -3.78
N ILE A 135 5.49 11.70 -4.40
CA ILE A 135 5.81 10.27 -4.36
C ILE A 135 6.19 9.82 -5.76
N LEU A 136 7.32 9.12 -5.87
CA LEU A 136 7.80 8.50 -7.08
C LEU A 136 7.94 6.99 -6.84
N ASP A 137 6.93 6.24 -7.27
CA ASP A 137 6.85 4.79 -7.13
C ASP A 137 6.33 4.10 -8.41
N SER A 138 6.55 4.74 -9.55
CA SER A 138 6.29 4.19 -10.87
C SER A 138 7.49 4.40 -11.78
N THR A 139 7.83 3.37 -12.54
CA THR A 139 8.85 3.44 -13.60
C THR A 139 8.26 3.83 -14.96
N ASP A 140 6.98 4.18 -15.02
CA ASP A 140 6.40 4.77 -16.22
C ASP A 140 7.10 6.10 -16.56
N PRO A 141 7.65 6.28 -17.76
CA PRO A 141 8.45 7.45 -18.09
C PRO A 141 7.64 8.76 -18.02
N ALA A 142 6.35 8.74 -18.35
CA ALA A 142 5.50 9.92 -18.23
C ALA A 142 5.25 10.27 -16.75
N THR A 143 5.11 9.27 -15.89
CA THR A 143 4.98 9.45 -14.44
C THR A 143 6.25 10.01 -13.82
N VAL A 144 7.42 9.48 -14.21
CA VAL A 144 8.72 10.01 -13.75
C VAL A 144 8.84 11.49 -14.14
N SER A 145 8.56 11.81 -15.41
CA SER A 145 8.62 13.20 -15.92
C SER A 145 7.60 14.10 -15.21
N ALA A 146 6.36 13.69 -15.06
CA ALA A 146 5.33 14.46 -14.36
C ALA A 146 5.67 14.73 -12.88
N THR A 147 6.43 13.83 -12.26
CA THR A 147 6.84 13.97 -10.85
C THR A 147 8.03 14.89 -10.68
N THR A 148 8.94 14.98 -11.67
CA THR A 148 10.26 15.56 -11.47
C THR A 148 10.64 16.71 -12.39
N ASP A 149 10.11 16.82 -13.63
CA ASP A 149 10.66 17.72 -14.65
C ASP A 149 10.37 19.22 -14.38
N ASP A 150 9.32 19.53 -13.65
CA ASP A 150 8.98 20.89 -13.23
C ASP A 150 9.74 21.35 -11.96
N LEU A 151 10.52 20.45 -11.34
CA LEU A 151 11.25 20.74 -10.11
C LEU A 151 12.67 21.24 -10.39
N ASP A 152 13.09 22.24 -9.60
CA ASP A 152 14.50 22.64 -9.55
C ASP A 152 15.28 21.64 -8.67
N PRO A 153 16.25 20.89 -9.24
CA PRO A 153 16.99 19.87 -8.49
C PRO A 153 17.75 20.42 -7.28
N LEU A 154 18.12 21.69 -7.26
CA LEU A 154 18.85 22.31 -6.15
C LEU A 154 17.98 22.67 -4.95
N TYR A 155 16.66 22.77 -5.16
CA TYR A 155 15.67 23.06 -4.12
C TYR A 155 14.73 21.87 -3.88
N THR A 156 15.07 20.73 -4.45
CA THR A 156 14.32 19.46 -4.29
C THR A 156 15.16 18.46 -3.51
N LEU A 157 14.63 17.97 -2.40
CA LEU A 157 15.23 16.90 -1.61
C LEU A 157 14.70 15.55 -2.11
N THR A 158 15.57 14.67 -2.59
CA THR A 158 15.19 13.29 -2.96
C THR A 158 15.43 12.35 -1.79
N ILE A 159 14.39 11.65 -1.33
CA ILE A 159 14.46 10.64 -0.28
C ILE A 159 14.46 9.27 -0.94
N VAL A 160 15.61 8.61 -1.02
CA VAL A 160 15.75 7.25 -1.54
C VAL A 160 15.44 6.27 -0.42
N ALA A 161 14.24 5.66 -0.49
CA ALA A 161 13.77 4.75 0.54
C ALA A 161 13.78 3.28 0.04
N SER A 162 14.75 2.51 0.52
CA SER A 162 14.93 1.10 0.15
C SER A 162 15.55 0.32 1.30
N LYS A 163 14.80 -0.64 1.88
CA LYS A 163 15.28 -1.48 2.99
C LYS A 163 16.59 -2.19 2.66
N SER A 164 16.70 -2.81 1.49
CA SER A 164 17.87 -3.58 1.05
C SER A 164 18.95 -2.77 0.33
N GLY A 165 18.64 -1.53 -0.07
CA GLY A 165 19.50 -0.74 -0.97
C GLY A 165 19.59 -1.28 -2.41
N THR A 166 19.00 -2.44 -2.70
CA THR A 166 19.14 -3.14 -3.99
C THR A 166 17.86 -3.14 -4.84
N THR A 167 16.80 -2.48 -4.39
CA THR A 167 15.54 -2.39 -5.14
C THR A 167 15.76 -1.62 -6.43
N THR A 168 15.35 -2.18 -7.56
CA THR A 168 15.64 -1.66 -8.91
C THR A 168 15.11 -0.24 -9.11
N GLU A 169 13.84 -0.01 -8.77
CA GLU A 169 13.15 1.25 -9.00
C GLU A 169 13.77 2.42 -8.22
N PRO A 170 13.94 2.35 -6.88
CA PRO A 170 14.63 3.42 -6.14
C PRO A 170 16.04 3.71 -6.63
N ASN A 171 16.79 2.69 -7.12
CA ASN A 171 18.11 2.89 -7.68
C ASN A 171 18.06 3.59 -9.06
N ALA A 172 17.05 3.30 -9.88
CA ALA A 172 16.82 4.03 -11.14
C ALA A 172 16.47 5.50 -10.87
N PHE A 173 15.61 5.75 -9.87
CA PHE A 173 15.25 7.12 -9.45
C PHE A 173 16.45 7.86 -8.84
N LEU A 174 17.29 7.18 -8.07
CA LEU A 174 18.54 7.74 -7.54
C LEU A 174 19.48 8.18 -8.67
N ALA A 175 19.67 7.34 -9.69
CA ALA A 175 20.53 7.66 -10.84
C ALA A 175 20.01 8.90 -11.60
N ASP A 176 18.70 9.02 -11.79
CA ASP A 176 18.08 10.21 -12.40
C ASP A 176 18.25 11.46 -11.52
N ALA A 177 17.91 11.39 -10.24
CA ALA A 177 18.01 12.50 -9.30
C ALA A 177 19.45 13.00 -9.15
N TRP A 178 20.41 12.09 -9.00
CA TRP A 178 21.83 12.41 -8.95
C TRP A 178 22.31 13.17 -10.20
N THR A 179 22.00 12.61 -11.37
CA THR A 179 22.45 13.21 -12.65
C THR A 179 21.85 14.59 -12.87
N ARG A 180 20.57 14.79 -12.49
CA ARG A 180 19.91 16.10 -12.57
C ARG A 180 20.50 17.12 -11.60
N ALA A 181 20.81 16.72 -10.37
CA ALA A 181 21.45 17.57 -9.38
C ALA A 181 22.86 18.00 -9.84
N GLU A 182 23.69 17.07 -10.32
CA GLU A 182 25.03 17.35 -10.87
C GLU A 182 24.96 18.31 -12.08
N ALA A 183 24.02 18.09 -13.00
CA ALA A 183 23.84 18.97 -14.15
C ALA A 183 23.41 20.39 -13.74
N ALA A 184 22.54 20.52 -12.75
CA ALA A 184 22.13 21.81 -12.23
C ALA A 184 23.30 22.55 -11.55
N MET A 185 24.12 21.86 -10.77
CA MET A 185 25.31 22.42 -10.11
C MET A 185 26.37 22.87 -11.10
N ALA A 186 26.61 22.12 -12.16
CA ALA A 186 27.59 22.47 -13.20
C ALA A 186 27.24 23.78 -13.91
N GLY A 187 25.97 24.18 -13.94
CA GLY A 187 25.49 25.45 -14.51
C GLY A 187 25.75 26.68 -13.64
N ILE A 188 26.11 26.50 -12.37
CA ILE A 188 26.21 27.60 -11.38
C ILE A 188 27.65 27.79 -10.93
N LYS A 189 28.29 28.87 -11.40
CA LYS A 189 29.72 29.13 -11.15
C LYS A 189 30.12 29.42 -9.71
N HIS A 190 29.18 29.62 -8.77
CA HIS A 190 29.44 30.03 -7.38
C HIS A 190 28.33 29.61 -6.41
N HIS A 191 27.98 28.33 -6.31
CA HIS A 191 27.14 27.87 -5.21
C HIS A 191 28.04 27.27 -4.12
N HIS A 192 28.32 28.08 -3.09
CA HIS A 192 29.14 27.67 -1.94
C HIS A 192 28.45 26.70 -0.96
N SER A 193 27.27 26.18 -1.30
CA SER A 193 26.45 25.37 -0.37
C SER A 193 26.48 23.87 -0.65
N TYR A 194 26.90 23.45 -1.84
CA TYR A 194 26.86 22.04 -2.26
C TYR A 194 28.18 21.63 -2.93
N ASP A 195 28.76 20.52 -2.46
CA ASP A 195 30.01 19.98 -3.02
C ASP A 195 29.73 19.02 -4.20
N ASN A 196 28.59 18.31 -4.16
CA ASN A 196 28.12 17.35 -5.18
C ASN A 196 26.61 17.13 -5.09
N GLY A 197 26.05 16.31 -6.00
CA GLY A 197 24.63 15.99 -6.09
C GLY A 197 24.04 15.34 -4.84
N GLY A 198 24.85 14.68 -4.02
CA GLY A 198 24.45 14.07 -2.76
C GLY A 198 23.90 15.06 -1.73
N ALA A 199 24.28 16.35 -1.85
CA ALA A 199 23.74 17.39 -0.98
C ALA A 199 22.21 17.57 -1.08
N THR A 200 21.58 17.05 -2.14
CA THR A 200 20.13 17.06 -2.35
C THR A 200 19.49 15.69 -2.13
N ILE A 201 20.24 14.71 -1.63
CA ILE A 201 19.79 13.33 -1.47
C ILE A 201 19.88 12.90 -0.01
N VAL A 202 18.85 12.22 0.44
CA VAL A 202 18.75 11.54 1.73
C VAL A 202 18.38 10.09 1.48
N ALA A 203 18.94 9.17 2.26
CA ALA A 203 18.53 7.77 2.21
C ALA A 203 17.83 7.33 3.49
N VAL A 204 16.85 6.43 3.34
CA VAL A 204 16.25 5.64 4.42
C VAL A 204 16.44 4.18 4.07
N THR A 205 17.31 3.48 4.79
CA THR A 205 17.74 2.11 4.46
C THR A 205 18.15 1.34 5.72
N ASP A 206 18.39 0.04 5.59
CA ASP A 206 18.96 -0.76 6.67
C ASP A 206 20.48 -0.52 6.79
N PRO A 207 21.09 -0.77 7.96
CA PRO A 207 22.53 -0.60 8.15
C PRO A 207 23.37 -1.61 7.35
N GLY A 208 24.64 -1.28 7.15
CA GLY A 208 25.65 -2.15 6.56
C GLY A 208 25.53 -2.25 5.04
N ARG A 209 25.42 -3.47 4.51
CA ARG A 209 25.42 -3.73 3.05
C ARG A 209 24.30 -2.99 2.29
N SER A 210 23.23 -2.64 2.96
CA SER A 210 22.13 -1.90 2.32
C SER A 210 22.55 -0.47 1.98
N VAL A 211 23.34 0.17 2.84
CA VAL A 211 23.93 1.49 2.55
C VAL A 211 24.94 1.38 1.42
N GLU A 212 25.85 0.40 1.49
CA GLU A 212 26.90 0.18 0.48
C GLU A 212 26.33 -0.13 -0.92
N ALA A 213 25.12 -0.64 -1.00
CA ALA A 213 24.44 -0.94 -2.26
C ALA A 213 23.86 0.30 -2.96
N LEU A 214 23.69 1.41 -2.24
CA LEU A 214 23.25 2.68 -2.81
C LEU A 214 24.45 3.41 -3.43
N ALA A 215 24.38 3.70 -4.72
CA ALA A 215 25.42 4.45 -5.40
C ALA A 215 25.62 5.83 -4.77
N HIS A 216 26.85 6.24 -4.54
CA HIS A 216 27.21 7.55 -3.96
C HIS A 216 26.74 7.76 -2.50
N SER A 217 26.46 6.71 -1.73
CA SER A 217 25.91 6.83 -0.37
C SER A 217 26.80 7.62 0.59
N ASP A 218 28.12 7.64 0.37
CA ASP A 218 29.09 8.43 1.18
C ASP A 218 28.94 9.95 0.98
N ASP A 219 28.31 10.37 -0.11
CA ASP A 219 28.12 11.78 -0.48
C ASP A 219 26.73 12.32 -0.08
N PHE A 220 25.82 11.47 0.41
CA PHE A 220 24.45 11.87 0.72
C PHE A 220 24.41 12.86 1.89
N ARG A 221 23.44 13.78 1.86
CA ARG A 221 23.20 14.76 2.93
C ARG A 221 23.00 14.09 4.28
N GLU A 222 22.21 13.01 4.31
CA GLU A 222 21.90 12.24 5.52
C GLU A 222 21.51 10.80 5.13
N VAL A 223 21.85 9.84 5.99
CA VAL A 223 21.42 8.45 5.86
C VAL A 223 20.76 8.02 7.16
N PHE A 224 19.44 7.78 7.11
CA PHE A 224 18.66 7.27 8.21
C PHE A 224 18.68 5.74 8.21
N LEU A 225 19.22 5.17 9.26
CA LEU A 225 19.35 3.71 9.39
C LEU A 225 18.15 3.15 10.16
N ASN A 226 17.29 2.45 9.44
CA ASN A 226 16.14 1.77 10.04
C ASN A 226 16.57 0.56 10.87
N PRO A 227 15.79 0.20 11.91
CA PRO A 227 15.94 -1.10 12.57
C PRO A 227 15.78 -2.24 11.55
N PRO A 228 16.77 -3.15 11.44
CA PRO A 228 16.77 -4.18 10.40
C PRO A 228 15.70 -5.27 10.61
N ASP A 229 15.19 -5.40 11.83
CA ASP A 229 14.18 -6.36 12.25
C ASP A 229 12.73 -5.87 12.01
N ILE A 230 12.54 -4.86 11.14
CA ILE A 230 11.23 -4.37 10.73
C ILE A 230 11.04 -4.58 9.23
N GLY A 231 9.97 -5.30 8.85
CA GLY A 231 9.59 -5.50 7.45
C GLY A 231 9.03 -4.21 6.82
N GLY A 232 9.14 -4.05 5.47
CA GLY A 232 8.72 -2.82 4.78
C GLY A 232 7.27 -2.42 5.05
N ARG A 233 6.32 -3.37 5.02
CA ARG A 233 4.90 -3.09 5.28
C ARG A 233 4.54 -2.82 6.74
N TYR A 234 5.46 -3.14 7.68
CA TYR A 234 5.35 -2.85 9.11
C TYR A 234 6.19 -1.63 9.53
N SER A 235 6.71 -0.85 8.57
CA SER A 235 7.65 0.26 8.84
C SER A 235 6.99 1.63 8.90
N ALA A 236 5.67 1.72 9.00
CA ALA A 236 4.94 2.99 8.96
C ALA A 236 5.44 4.00 10.01
N LEU A 237 5.69 3.55 11.22
CA LEU A 237 6.15 4.36 12.35
C LEU A 237 7.67 4.30 12.57
N THR A 238 8.43 4.18 11.48
CA THR A 238 9.90 4.24 11.47
C THR A 238 10.38 5.44 10.65
N TYR A 239 11.69 5.56 10.42
CA TYR A 239 12.21 6.61 9.53
C TYR A 239 11.53 6.64 8.14
N VAL A 240 10.99 5.52 7.68
CA VAL A 240 10.25 5.45 6.40
C VAL A 240 9.06 6.41 6.36
N GLY A 241 8.27 6.46 7.42
CA GLY A 241 7.14 7.40 7.54
C GLY A 241 7.54 8.71 8.22
N LEU A 242 8.40 8.66 9.26
CA LEU A 242 8.67 9.81 10.12
C LEU A 242 9.59 10.85 9.48
N VAL A 243 10.54 10.45 8.61
CA VAL A 243 11.38 11.42 7.87
C VAL A 243 10.52 12.24 6.89
N PRO A 244 9.70 11.65 6.00
CA PRO A 244 8.77 12.44 5.21
C PRO A 244 7.78 13.26 6.03
N ALA A 245 7.29 12.72 7.17
CA ALA A 245 6.37 13.42 8.08
C ALA A 245 7.00 14.70 8.66
N SER A 246 8.28 14.65 9.09
CA SER A 246 8.99 15.83 9.60
C SER A 246 9.15 16.92 8.52
N LEU A 247 9.32 16.52 7.25
CA LEU A 247 9.50 17.45 6.13
C LEU A 247 8.21 18.19 5.74
N ILE A 248 7.05 17.60 6.03
CA ILE A 248 5.74 18.26 5.83
C ILE A 248 5.24 18.99 7.08
N GLY A 249 6.01 18.98 8.17
CA GLY A 249 5.67 19.65 9.43
C GLY A 249 4.58 18.96 10.25
N LEU A 250 4.43 17.63 10.08
CA LEU A 250 3.47 16.86 10.88
C LEU A 250 3.91 16.81 12.35
N ASP A 251 2.96 16.94 13.27
CA ASP A 251 3.15 16.75 14.71
C ASP A 251 3.50 15.29 15.01
N LEU A 252 4.81 15.01 15.13
CA LEU A 252 5.33 13.67 15.38
C LEU A 252 5.04 13.20 16.80
N ASP A 253 5.01 14.10 17.78
CA ASP A 253 4.65 13.79 19.16
C ASP A 253 3.21 13.27 19.23
N ALA A 254 2.27 13.96 18.61
CA ALA A 254 0.87 13.56 18.59
C ALA A 254 0.67 12.24 17.85
N LEU A 255 1.33 12.04 16.71
CA LEU A 255 1.25 10.80 15.91
C LEU A 255 1.75 9.59 16.71
N LEU A 256 2.94 9.69 17.33
CA LEU A 256 3.55 8.59 18.10
C LEU A 256 2.86 8.38 19.45
N ALA A 257 2.30 9.42 20.08
CA ALA A 257 1.50 9.30 21.29
C ALA A 257 0.20 8.52 21.00
N SER A 258 -0.47 8.79 19.87
CA SER A 258 -1.63 8.04 19.43
C SER A 258 -1.28 6.57 19.18
N ALA A 259 -0.16 6.30 18.49
CA ALA A 259 0.36 4.95 18.26
C ALA A 259 0.66 4.20 19.57
N SER A 260 1.34 4.85 20.51
CA SER A 260 1.70 4.29 21.83
C SER A 260 0.44 3.96 22.64
N THR A 261 -0.58 4.80 22.56
CA THR A 261 -1.88 4.57 23.21
C THR A 261 -2.55 3.30 22.69
N MET A 262 -2.56 3.11 21.36
CA MET A 262 -3.09 1.89 20.74
C MET A 262 -2.26 0.67 21.09
N LEU A 263 -0.93 0.78 21.08
CA LEU A 263 -0.03 -0.31 21.45
C LEU A 263 -0.31 -0.78 22.88
N GLY A 264 -0.48 0.17 23.82
CA GLY A 264 -0.90 -0.11 25.18
C GLY A 264 -2.26 -0.83 25.26
N ALA A 265 -3.24 -0.39 24.48
CA ALA A 265 -4.55 -1.03 24.40
C ALA A 265 -4.47 -2.45 23.79
N CYS A 266 -3.59 -2.66 22.81
CA CYS A 266 -3.35 -3.98 22.21
C CYS A 266 -2.59 -4.96 23.12
N ARG A 267 -2.04 -4.51 24.25
CA ARG A 267 -1.47 -5.39 25.29
C ARG A 267 -2.52 -5.95 26.27
N GLN A 268 -3.78 -5.57 26.13
CA GLN A 268 -4.90 -6.12 26.92
C GLN A 268 -4.99 -7.64 26.74
N PRO A 269 -4.94 -8.45 27.84
CA PRO A 269 -4.92 -9.91 27.72
C PRO A 269 -6.19 -10.53 27.17
N ASP A 270 -7.37 -9.91 27.40
CA ASP A 270 -8.63 -10.41 26.86
C ASP A 270 -8.76 -10.14 25.36
N PRO A 271 -8.73 -11.17 24.50
CA PRO A 271 -8.79 -11.00 23.06
C PRO A 271 -10.06 -10.27 22.57
N SER A 272 -11.18 -10.41 23.26
CA SER A 272 -12.47 -9.80 22.86
C SER A 272 -12.52 -8.29 23.11
N ALA A 273 -11.76 -7.79 24.08
CA ALA A 273 -11.64 -6.38 24.43
C ALA A 273 -10.43 -5.70 23.77
N ASN A 274 -9.50 -6.47 23.21
CA ASN A 274 -8.27 -6.00 22.60
C ASN A 274 -8.53 -5.48 21.18
N PRO A 275 -8.23 -4.19 20.89
CA PRO A 275 -8.64 -3.58 19.62
C PRO A 275 -7.97 -4.17 18.38
N GLY A 276 -6.71 -4.58 18.47
CA GLY A 276 -5.98 -5.20 17.36
C GLY A 276 -6.22 -6.70 17.28
N VAL A 277 -6.13 -7.40 18.42
CA VAL A 277 -6.30 -8.86 18.46
C VAL A 277 -7.71 -9.27 18.04
N SER A 278 -8.77 -8.60 18.54
CA SER A 278 -10.15 -8.90 18.13
C SER A 278 -10.37 -8.70 16.64
N LEU A 279 -9.81 -7.64 16.06
CA LEU A 279 -9.88 -7.38 14.62
C LEU A 279 -9.20 -8.50 13.82
N GLY A 280 -8.00 -8.90 14.21
CA GLY A 280 -7.26 -9.98 13.55
C GLY A 280 -7.96 -11.33 13.64
N LEU A 281 -8.54 -11.66 14.80
CA LEU A 281 -9.36 -12.86 14.97
C LEU A 281 -10.60 -12.83 14.07
N ALA A 282 -11.28 -11.67 13.97
CA ALA A 282 -12.45 -11.52 13.12
C ALA A 282 -12.12 -11.73 11.65
N ILE A 283 -11.18 -10.95 11.09
CA ILE A 283 -10.85 -11.04 9.65
C ILE A 283 -10.23 -12.39 9.28
N GLY A 284 -9.37 -12.95 10.14
CA GLY A 284 -8.75 -14.26 9.91
C GLY A 284 -9.79 -15.40 9.95
N THR A 285 -10.75 -15.34 10.88
CA THR A 285 -11.81 -16.35 10.99
C THR A 285 -12.77 -16.25 9.80
N LEU A 286 -13.21 -15.04 9.44
CA LEU A 286 -14.07 -14.83 8.27
C LEU A 286 -13.42 -15.36 6.99
N ALA A 287 -12.12 -15.12 6.81
CA ALA A 287 -11.39 -15.64 5.65
C ALA A 287 -11.34 -17.16 5.62
N LYS A 288 -11.14 -17.83 6.77
CA LYS A 288 -11.20 -19.30 6.87
C LYS A 288 -12.58 -19.86 6.55
N ASP A 289 -13.62 -19.10 6.82
CA ASP A 289 -15.02 -19.49 6.55
C ASP A 289 -15.46 -19.09 5.12
N GLY A 290 -14.51 -18.70 4.24
CA GLY A 290 -14.76 -18.38 2.84
C GLY A 290 -15.22 -16.93 2.58
N ARG A 291 -15.17 -16.06 3.58
CA ARG A 291 -15.44 -14.61 3.46
C ARG A 291 -14.12 -13.84 3.46
N ASP A 292 -13.31 -14.11 2.43
CA ASP A 292 -11.93 -13.66 2.33
C ASP A 292 -11.74 -12.36 1.53
N LYS A 293 -12.81 -11.77 0.95
CA LYS A 293 -12.76 -10.48 0.24
C LYS A 293 -13.13 -9.36 1.21
N LEU A 294 -12.10 -8.75 1.82
CA LEU A 294 -12.24 -7.71 2.83
C LEU A 294 -12.38 -6.33 2.17
N THR A 295 -13.59 -5.81 2.11
CA THR A 295 -13.91 -4.57 1.41
C THR A 295 -13.92 -3.38 2.36
N PHE A 296 -13.15 -2.34 2.01
CA PHE A 296 -13.04 -1.12 2.79
C PHE A 296 -14.07 -0.07 2.39
N LEU A 297 -14.70 0.52 3.38
CA LEU A 297 -15.60 1.66 3.28
C LEU A 297 -15.02 2.79 4.17
N ILE A 298 -14.05 3.53 3.63
CA ILE A 298 -13.25 4.53 4.36
C ILE A 298 -13.74 5.93 3.99
N ASP A 299 -13.87 6.85 4.95
CA ASP A 299 -14.21 8.24 4.67
C ASP A 299 -13.16 8.91 3.78
N ASP A 300 -13.59 9.90 3.00
CA ASP A 300 -12.77 10.50 1.94
C ASP A 300 -11.45 11.07 2.46
N GLU A 301 -11.45 11.65 3.66
CA GLU A 301 -10.28 12.24 4.30
C GLU A 301 -9.20 11.21 4.68
N LEU A 302 -9.61 9.95 4.90
CA LEU A 302 -8.74 8.83 5.24
C LEU A 302 -8.58 7.83 4.08
N ALA A 303 -9.13 8.12 2.89
CA ALA A 303 -9.21 7.15 1.79
C ALA A 303 -7.84 6.59 1.38
N SER A 304 -6.78 7.40 1.46
CA SER A 304 -5.41 6.96 1.15
C SER A 304 -4.89 5.84 2.05
N PHE A 305 -5.42 5.70 3.27
CA PHE A 305 -5.07 4.63 4.20
C PHE A 305 -5.40 3.24 3.66
N GLY A 306 -6.42 3.14 2.79
CA GLY A 306 -6.80 1.90 2.12
C GLY A 306 -5.67 1.25 1.33
N ALA A 307 -4.84 2.04 0.64
CA ALA A 307 -3.71 1.52 -0.12
C ALA A 307 -2.61 0.90 0.77
N TRP A 308 -2.37 1.47 1.95
CA TRP A 308 -1.46 0.89 2.93
C TRP A 308 -2.04 -0.40 3.54
N LEU A 309 -3.34 -0.41 3.87
CA LEU A 309 -4.05 -1.62 4.33
C LEU A 309 -4.00 -2.73 3.28
N GLU A 310 -4.15 -2.37 2.01
CA GLU A 310 -4.04 -3.31 0.89
C GLU A 310 -2.69 -4.01 0.90
N GLN A 311 -1.58 -3.27 1.01
CA GLN A 311 -0.26 -3.88 1.12
C GLN A 311 -0.12 -4.73 2.36
N LEU A 312 -0.42 -4.17 3.53
CA LEU A 312 -0.23 -4.86 4.80
C LEU A 312 -0.93 -6.22 4.81
N ILE A 313 -2.18 -6.27 4.39
CA ILE A 313 -3.00 -7.49 4.44
C ILE A 313 -2.62 -8.45 3.31
N ALA A 314 -2.54 -7.98 2.07
CA ALA A 314 -2.26 -8.85 0.91
C ALA A 314 -0.89 -9.50 1.00
N GLU A 315 0.16 -8.72 1.29
CA GLU A 315 1.53 -9.23 1.35
C GLU A 315 1.76 -10.13 2.57
N SER A 316 1.08 -9.85 3.69
CA SER A 316 1.20 -10.67 4.91
C SER A 316 0.40 -11.96 4.85
N THR A 317 -0.78 -11.97 4.22
CA THR A 317 -1.67 -13.13 4.27
C THR A 317 -1.68 -13.98 3.00
N GLY A 318 -1.30 -13.41 1.85
CA GLY A 318 -1.39 -14.05 0.54
C GLY A 318 -0.30 -15.08 0.27
N LYS A 319 -0.32 -16.23 0.95
CA LYS A 319 0.70 -17.27 0.79
C LYS A 319 0.20 -18.66 1.14
N GLN A 320 0.90 -19.69 0.63
CA GLN A 320 0.57 -21.10 0.86
C GLN A 320 -0.87 -21.46 0.43
N GLY A 321 -1.39 -20.82 -0.62
CA GLY A 321 -2.76 -21.02 -1.10
C GLY A 321 -3.85 -20.46 -0.18
N LYS A 322 -3.51 -19.53 0.70
CA LYS A 322 -4.40 -18.84 1.64
C LYS A 322 -4.25 -17.34 1.45
N GLY A 323 -5.17 -16.56 2.05
CA GLY A 323 -5.04 -15.11 2.09
C GLY A 323 -6.37 -14.40 2.32
N ILE A 324 -6.24 -13.12 2.60
CA ILE A 324 -7.34 -12.15 2.63
C ILE A 324 -7.12 -11.23 1.44
N VAL A 325 -8.13 -11.08 0.60
CA VAL A 325 -8.12 -10.16 -0.54
C VAL A 325 -8.63 -8.80 -0.07
N PRO A 326 -7.77 -7.80 0.15
CA PRO A 326 -8.23 -6.45 0.45
C PRO A 326 -8.84 -5.84 -0.81
N VAL A 327 -10.00 -5.23 -0.65
CA VAL A 327 -10.72 -4.55 -1.73
C VAL A 327 -10.85 -3.09 -1.36
N ASP A 328 -9.91 -2.31 -1.85
CA ASP A 328 -9.86 -0.87 -1.63
C ASP A 328 -10.46 -0.09 -2.80
N LEU A 329 -11.04 1.09 -2.53
CA LEU A 329 -11.60 2.03 -3.52
C LEU A 329 -12.56 1.38 -4.54
N GLU A 330 -13.21 0.26 -4.19
CA GLU A 330 -14.27 -0.26 -5.04
C GLU A 330 -15.47 0.70 -4.98
N PRO A 331 -15.98 1.18 -6.13
CA PRO A 331 -17.12 2.09 -6.12
C PRO A 331 -18.31 1.51 -5.37
N LEU A 332 -19.06 2.35 -4.65
CA LEU A 332 -20.23 1.89 -3.90
C LEU A 332 -21.26 1.28 -4.85
N GLY A 333 -21.76 0.11 -4.51
CA GLY A 333 -22.77 -0.63 -5.27
C GLY A 333 -24.08 -0.81 -4.50
N ARG A 334 -25.05 -1.42 -5.18
CA ARG A 334 -26.25 -1.92 -4.52
C ARG A 334 -25.89 -3.15 -3.69
N VAL A 335 -26.64 -3.42 -2.62
CA VAL A 335 -26.39 -4.56 -1.72
C VAL A 335 -26.38 -5.90 -2.47
N ASP A 336 -27.27 -6.06 -3.45
CA ASP A 336 -27.38 -7.26 -4.27
C ASP A 336 -26.24 -7.46 -5.29
N ALA A 337 -25.36 -6.47 -5.43
CA ALA A 337 -24.17 -6.57 -6.26
C ALA A 337 -22.95 -7.21 -5.55
N TYR A 338 -23.04 -7.47 -4.25
CA TYR A 338 -21.94 -8.04 -3.49
C TYR A 338 -22.15 -9.53 -3.24
N GLY A 339 -21.15 -10.34 -3.55
CA GLY A 339 -21.17 -11.79 -3.34
C GLY A 339 -21.11 -12.22 -1.88
N PRO A 340 -21.44 -13.47 -1.57
CA PRO A 340 -21.49 -13.99 -0.21
C PRO A 340 -20.11 -14.14 0.45
N ASP A 341 -19.03 -14.07 -0.32
CA ASP A 341 -17.63 -14.17 0.12
C ASP A 341 -17.04 -12.85 0.62
N ARG A 342 -17.87 -11.79 0.72
CA ARG A 342 -17.48 -10.45 1.17
C ARG A 342 -17.59 -10.30 2.68
N ALA A 343 -16.63 -9.57 3.25
CA ALA A 343 -16.70 -8.93 4.56
C ALA A 343 -16.40 -7.45 4.40
N PHE A 344 -16.99 -6.60 5.21
CA PHE A 344 -16.86 -5.15 5.06
C PHE A 344 -16.26 -4.52 6.32
N VAL A 345 -15.36 -3.57 6.12
CA VAL A 345 -14.80 -2.74 7.18
C VAL A 345 -15.16 -1.29 6.90
N ARG A 346 -15.95 -0.70 7.78
CA ARG A 346 -16.29 0.72 7.77
C ARG A 346 -15.32 1.47 8.69
N ILE A 347 -14.45 2.30 8.13
CA ILE A 347 -13.58 3.22 8.87
C ILE A 347 -14.16 4.63 8.72
N SER A 348 -14.63 5.19 9.84
CA SER A 348 -15.26 6.51 9.88
C SER A 348 -14.41 7.50 10.67
N LEU A 349 -14.27 8.73 10.17
CA LEU A 349 -13.72 9.85 10.89
C LEU A 349 -14.87 10.62 11.58
N ALA A 350 -14.64 11.18 12.76
CA ALA A 350 -15.70 11.82 13.57
C ALA A 350 -16.46 12.91 12.79
N ASP A 351 -15.74 13.77 12.06
CA ASP A 351 -16.31 14.83 11.23
C ASP A 351 -16.05 14.58 9.73
N GLY A 352 -15.87 13.31 9.34
CA GLY A 352 -15.49 12.92 7.99
C GLY A 352 -16.67 12.83 7.01
N THR A 353 -16.30 12.76 5.74
CA THR A 353 -17.25 12.67 4.62
C THR A 353 -17.61 11.22 4.32
N ALA A 354 -18.71 10.75 4.88
CA ALA A 354 -19.17 9.36 4.73
C ALA A 354 -19.62 8.99 3.30
N GLY A 355 -20.12 9.96 2.51
CA GLY A 355 -20.49 9.74 1.12
C GLY A 355 -21.46 8.58 0.86
N GLY A 356 -22.34 8.27 1.80
CA GLY A 356 -23.28 7.13 1.72
C GLY A 356 -22.76 5.80 2.28
N ARG A 357 -21.49 5.72 2.70
CA ARG A 357 -20.85 4.49 3.21
C ARG A 357 -21.51 3.97 4.49
N ASP A 358 -21.99 4.84 5.37
CA ASP A 358 -22.71 4.44 6.60
C ASP A 358 -24.03 3.76 6.30
N ALA A 359 -24.79 4.32 5.37
CA ALA A 359 -26.07 3.75 4.93
C ALA A 359 -25.83 2.38 4.26
N LEU A 360 -24.81 2.30 3.38
CA LEU A 360 -24.45 1.03 2.74
C LEU A 360 -23.99 0.00 3.76
N ALA A 361 -23.10 0.34 4.70
CA ALA A 361 -22.61 -0.57 5.73
C ALA A 361 -23.76 -1.08 6.63
N THR A 362 -24.77 -0.26 6.89
CA THR A 362 -25.96 -0.66 7.64
C THR A 362 -26.80 -1.65 6.83
N THR A 363 -27.10 -1.31 5.57
CA THR A 363 -27.91 -2.17 4.70
C THR A 363 -27.21 -3.51 4.39
N LEU A 364 -25.88 -3.53 4.26
CA LEU A 364 -25.09 -4.77 4.12
C LEU A 364 -25.22 -5.65 5.37
N GLY A 365 -25.10 -5.07 6.56
CA GLY A 365 -25.32 -5.81 7.82
C GLY A 365 -26.73 -6.38 7.93
N ASP A 366 -27.75 -5.61 7.58
CA ASP A 366 -29.15 -6.06 7.55
C ASP A 366 -29.39 -7.19 6.53
N ALA A 367 -28.59 -7.21 5.44
CA ALA A 367 -28.61 -8.28 4.44
C ALA A 367 -27.79 -9.52 4.83
N GLY A 368 -27.13 -9.51 6.00
CA GLY A 368 -26.38 -10.65 6.54
C GLY A 368 -24.89 -10.68 6.17
N HIS A 369 -24.35 -9.64 5.51
CA HIS A 369 -22.91 -9.53 5.32
C HIS A 369 -22.22 -9.15 6.65
N PRO A 370 -21.03 -9.73 6.94
CA PRO A 370 -20.22 -9.29 8.06
C PRO A 370 -19.78 -7.83 7.88
N VAL A 371 -20.01 -7.01 8.92
CA VAL A 371 -19.61 -5.61 8.96
C VAL A 371 -18.82 -5.34 10.24
N ILE A 372 -17.62 -4.83 10.09
CA ILE A 372 -16.75 -4.35 11.17
C ILE A 372 -16.72 -2.83 11.09
N ARG A 373 -16.94 -2.14 12.21
CA ARG A 373 -16.93 -0.67 12.28
C ARG A 373 -15.80 -0.20 13.17
N ILE A 374 -14.98 0.70 12.65
CA ILE A 374 -13.87 1.37 13.33
C ILE A 374 -14.13 2.88 13.25
N ALA A 375 -14.14 3.54 14.40
CA ALA A 375 -14.27 4.99 14.50
C ALA A 375 -12.91 5.60 14.81
N VAL A 376 -12.51 6.56 14.02
CA VAL A 376 -11.31 7.40 14.17
C VAL A 376 -11.77 8.77 14.62
N SER A 377 -11.18 9.31 15.67
CA SER A 377 -11.62 10.58 16.25
C SER A 377 -11.01 11.79 15.56
N ASP A 378 -9.72 11.69 15.20
CA ASP A 378 -8.94 12.74 14.54
C ASP A 378 -8.02 12.09 13.50
N PRO A 379 -7.68 12.76 12.39
CA PRO A 379 -6.71 12.22 11.43
C PRO A 379 -5.38 11.80 12.05
N ILE A 380 -4.92 12.45 13.13
CA ILE A 380 -3.68 12.09 13.84
C ILE A 380 -3.73 10.68 14.44
N ASP A 381 -4.94 10.15 14.69
CA ASP A 381 -5.16 8.78 15.16
C ASP A 381 -4.82 7.72 14.09
N LEU A 382 -4.40 8.12 12.87
CA LEU A 382 -3.72 7.21 11.97
C LEU A 382 -2.49 6.56 12.62
N GLY A 383 -1.81 7.24 13.55
CA GLY A 383 -0.77 6.62 14.37
C GLY A 383 -1.27 5.38 15.11
N ALA A 384 -2.43 5.50 15.74
CA ALA A 384 -3.10 4.37 16.40
C ALA A 384 -3.54 3.29 15.39
N GLU A 385 -4.09 3.69 14.25
CA GLU A 385 -4.59 2.74 13.25
C GLU A 385 -3.47 1.94 12.59
N PHE A 386 -2.28 2.49 12.37
CA PHE A 386 -1.12 1.71 11.94
C PHE A 386 -0.88 0.53 12.89
N ILE A 387 -0.78 0.77 14.19
CA ILE A 387 -0.58 -0.28 15.21
C ILE A 387 -1.76 -1.27 15.28
N ARG A 388 -3.01 -0.78 15.27
CA ARG A 388 -4.20 -1.65 15.30
C ARG A 388 -4.14 -2.68 14.19
N TRP A 389 -3.86 -2.24 12.97
CA TRP A 389 -3.87 -3.10 11.79
C TRP A 389 -2.63 -3.98 11.66
N GLU A 390 -1.46 -3.52 12.12
CA GLU A 390 -0.26 -4.38 12.23
C GLU A 390 -0.50 -5.55 13.18
N VAL A 391 -1.03 -5.27 14.39
CA VAL A 391 -1.43 -6.31 15.35
C VAL A 391 -2.50 -7.23 14.76
N ALA A 392 -3.54 -6.66 14.14
CA ALA A 392 -4.63 -7.45 13.54
C ALA A 392 -4.10 -8.38 12.44
N THR A 393 -3.21 -7.89 11.59
CA THR A 393 -2.63 -8.68 10.49
C THR A 393 -1.74 -9.81 11.01
N ALA A 394 -0.92 -9.53 12.03
CA ALA A 394 -0.10 -10.56 12.69
C ALA A 394 -0.98 -11.68 13.30
N ILE A 395 -2.07 -11.33 13.98
CA ILE A 395 -3.03 -12.30 14.56
C ILE A 395 -3.81 -13.03 13.46
N ALA A 396 -4.23 -12.35 12.38
CA ALA A 396 -4.88 -13.02 11.24
C ALA A 396 -3.95 -14.08 10.62
N GLY A 397 -2.63 -13.78 10.53
CA GLY A 397 -1.62 -14.76 10.12
C GLY A 397 -1.61 -16.00 11.02
N ALA A 398 -1.67 -15.83 12.33
CA ALA A 398 -1.77 -16.93 13.28
C ALA A 398 -3.08 -17.74 13.11
N VAL A 399 -4.22 -17.08 12.88
CA VAL A 399 -5.50 -17.75 12.59
C VAL A 399 -5.41 -18.57 11.31
N LEU A 400 -4.78 -18.04 10.26
CA LEU A 400 -4.59 -18.70 8.98
C LEU A 400 -3.51 -19.79 9.04
N GLY A 401 -2.63 -19.76 10.06
CA GLY A 401 -1.49 -20.67 10.20
C GLY A 401 -0.45 -20.45 9.11
N ILE A 402 -0.01 -19.20 8.97
CA ILE A 402 1.03 -18.75 8.03
C ILE A 402 1.98 -17.77 8.72
N ASP A 403 3.18 -17.60 8.16
CA ASP A 403 4.09 -16.50 8.53
C ASP A 403 3.62 -15.19 7.90
N PRO A 404 3.17 -14.17 8.67
CA PRO A 404 2.69 -12.91 8.10
C PRO A 404 3.82 -11.91 7.80
N PHE A 405 5.08 -12.26 7.99
CA PHE A 405 6.21 -11.32 7.91
C PHE A 405 7.14 -11.56 6.72
N ASP A 406 7.07 -12.72 6.05
CA ASP A 406 7.81 -13.03 4.83
C ASP A 406 7.02 -12.67 3.55
N GLN A 407 7.67 -12.78 2.38
CA GLN A 407 7.06 -12.56 1.05
C GLN A 407 7.77 -13.43 -0.02
N PRO A 408 7.61 -14.76 0.02
CA PRO A 408 8.41 -15.67 -0.81
C PRO A 408 8.14 -15.55 -2.32
N ASN A 409 6.95 -15.10 -2.75
CA ASN A 409 6.58 -15.04 -4.17
C ASN A 409 6.94 -13.71 -4.87
N VAL A 410 7.48 -12.72 -4.15
CA VAL A 410 7.86 -11.42 -4.76
C VAL A 410 9.11 -11.57 -5.63
N GLU A 411 10.07 -12.40 -5.24
CA GLU A 411 11.35 -12.58 -5.97
C GLU A 411 11.16 -13.23 -7.35
N GLU A 412 10.15 -14.09 -7.53
CA GLU A 412 9.86 -14.75 -8.80
C GLU A 412 9.62 -13.73 -9.94
N ALA A 413 8.76 -12.76 -9.73
CA ALA A 413 8.48 -11.72 -10.73
C ALA A 413 9.72 -10.86 -11.02
N LYS A 414 10.54 -10.56 -10.01
CA LYS A 414 11.79 -9.80 -10.18
C LYS A 414 12.81 -10.57 -11.01
N GLU A 415 12.94 -11.89 -10.81
CA GLU A 415 13.86 -12.72 -11.59
C GLU A 415 13.42 -12.83 -13.05
N LEU A 416 12.12 -12.98 -13.30
CA LEU A 416 11.57 -12.95 -14.66
C LEU A 416 11.78 -11.59 -15.33
N THR A 417 11.59 -10.49 -14.60
CA THR A 417 11.89 -9.13 -15.10
C THR A 417 13.37 -9.00 -15.49
N ARG A 418 14.31 -9.45 -14.64
CA ARG A 418 15.76 -9.44 -14.98
C ARG A 418 16.06 -10.27 -16.23
N THR A 419 15.39 -11.41 -16.39
CA THR A 419 15.55 -12.27 -17.58
C THR A 419 15.09 -11.55 -18.86
N VAL A 420 13.96 -10.82 -18.79
CA VAL A 420 13.47 -10.03 -19.92
C VAL A 420 14.44 -8.92 -20.28
N LEU A 421 14.94 -8.16 -19.29
CA LEU A 421 15.92 -7.09 -19.51
C LEU A 421 17.23 -7.61 -20.12
N ALA A 422 17.77 -8.73 -19.62
CA ALA A 422 18.97 -9.34 -20.17
C ALA A 422 18.79 -9.81 -21.61
N GLY A 423 17.60 -10.26 -22.00
CA GLY A 423 17.26 -10.60 -23.38
C GLY A 423 17.27 -9.36 -24.30
N HIS A 424 16.81 -8.22 -23.82
CA HIS A 424 16.89 -6.95 -24.57
C HIS A 424 18.33 -6.51 -24.82
N GLU A 425 19.22 -6.63 -23.83
CA GLU A 425 20.64 -6.33 -23.98
C GLU A 425 21.34 -7.24 -25.01
N ALA A 426 20.92 -8.50 -25.11
CA ALA A 426 21.44 -9.46 -26.07
C ALA A 426 20.91 -9.24 -27.50
N GLY A 427 19.94 -8.34 -27.70
CA GLY A 427 19.30 -8.10 -28.99
C GLY A 427 18.35 -9.21 -29.42
N ASP A 428 17.93 -10.06 -28.49
CA ASP A 428 16.94 -11.09 -28.73
C ASP A 428 15.57 -10.45 -28.95
N ALA A 429 14.81 -10.96 -29.91
CA ALA A 429 13.40 -10.59 -30.07
C ALA A 429 12.65 -10.86 -28.75
N PRO A 430 11.59 -10.08 -28.40
CA PRO A 430 10.80 -10.31 -27.20
C PRO A 430 10.48 -11.80 -27.07
N SER A 431 10.83 -12.40 -25.94
CA SER A 431 10.73 -13.85 -25.77
C SER A 431 9.32 -14.30 -26.12
N GLU A 432 9.17 -15.33 -26.99
CA GLU A 432 7.89 -15.94 -27.41
C GLU A 432 7.02 -16.43 -26.23
N ARG A 433 7.50 -16.31 -24.98
CA ARG A 433 6.82 -16.72 -23.77
C ARG A 433 5.71 -15.75 -23.30
N ALA A 434 5.71 -14.49 -23.77
CA ALA A 434 4.58 -13.59 -23.53
C ALA A 434 3.73 -13.57 -24.80
N ALA A 435 2.50 -14.05 -24.75
CA ALA A 435 1.54 -13.86 -25.84
C ALA A 435 1.49 -12.37 -26.19
N PRO A 436 1.48 -12.00 -27.49
CA PRO A 436 1.41 -10.61 -27.89
C PRO A 436 0.17 -9.96 -27.26
N PRO A 437 0.26 -8.70 -26.81
CA PRO A 437 -0.88 -8.04 -26.20
C PRO A 437 -2.02 -7.90 -27.21
N LEU A 438 -3.23 -8.07 -26.70
CA LEU A 438 -4.42 -7.87 -27.52
C LEU A 438 -4.70 -6.35 -27.61
N LEU A 439 -4.74 -5.81 -28.82
CA LEU A 439 -5.02 -4.40 -29.02
C LEU A 439 -6.49 -4.11 -28.72
N VAL A 440 -6.77 -3.10 -27.90
CA VAL A 440 -8.14 -2.71 -27.58
C VAL A 440 -8.88 -2.11 -28.78
N GLY A 441 -8.16 -1.41 -29.67
CA GLY A 441 -8.74 -0.72 -30.83
C GLY A 441 -9.85 0.25 -30.42
N ASP A 442 -10.98 0.18 -31.15
CA ASP A 442 -12.19 0.95 -30.83
C ASP A 442 -13.13 0.23 -29.84
N GLY A 443 -12.71 -0.92 -29.31
CA GLY A 443 -13.52 -1.75 -28.41
C GLY A 443 -14.51 -2.68 -29.14
N SER A 444 -14.34 -2.91 -30.43
CA SER A 444 -15.19 -3.79 -31.23
C SER A 444 -14.40 -4.99 -31.83
N GLY A 445 -15.13 -5.94 -32.39
CA GLY A 445 -14.51 -7.08 -33.09
C GLY A 445 -13.85 -8.11 -32.18
N PRO A 446 -12.64 -8.61 -32.51
CA PRO A 446 -12.01 -9.75 -31.83
C PRO A 446 -11.74 -9.56 -30.35
N ILE A 447 -11.59 -8.32 -29.88
CA ILE A 447 -11.39 -8.01 -28.46
C ILE A 447 -12.56 -8.49 -27.60
N ILE A 448 -13.80 -8.35 -28.11
CA ILE A 448 -15.01 -8.76 -27.38
C ILE A 448 -15.02 -10.29 -27.19
N ASP A 449 -14.67 -11.04 -28.24
CA ASP A 449 -14.65 -12.51 -28.17
C ASP A 449 -13.55 -13.01 -27.23
N ALA A 450 -12.37 -12.37 -27.26
CA ALA A 450 -11.28 -12.69 -26.36
C ALA A 450 -11.62 -12.38 -24.89
N LEU A 451 -12.24 -11.23 -24.62
CA LEU A 451 -12.69 -10.87 -23.27
C LEU A 451 -13.81 -11.81 -22.79
N ALA A 452 -14.75 -12.19 -23.66
CA ALA A 452 -15.81 -13.13 -23.31
C ALA A 452 -15.24 -14.53 -22.98
N ALA A 453 -14.27 -15.00 -23.77
CA ALA A 453 -13.57 -16.25 -23.49
C ALA A 453 -12.78 -16.18 -22.18
N HIS A 454 -12.11 -15.07 -21.93
CA HIS A 454 -11.35 -14.86 -20.69
C HIS A 454 -12.27 -14.78 -19.47
N LEU A 455 -13.40 -14.06 -19.58
CA LEU A 455 -14.42 -13.99 -18.52
C LEU A 455 -15.02 -15.37 -18.20
N ALA A 456 -15.09 -16.27 -19.17
CA ALA A 456 -15.56 -17.64 -18.95
C ALA A 456 -14.62 -18.48 -18.06
N LEU A 457 -13.35 -18.08 -17.90
CA LEU A 457 -12.36 -18.75 -17.04
C LEU A 457 -12.51 -18.38 -15.57
N ARG A 458 -13.33 -17.35 -15.23
CA ARG A 458 -13.49 -16.91 -13.84
C ARG A 458 -14.17 -17.99 -13.00
N ARG A 459 -13.70 -18.14 -11.78
CA ARG A 459 -14.34 -18.99 -10.76
C ARG A 459 -15.50 -18.24 -10.10
N ARG A 460 -16.37 -18.95 -9.40
CA ARG A 460 -17.49 -18.34 -8.63
C ARG A 460 -17.02 -17.57 -7.40
N ASP A 461 -15.88 -17.96 -6.83
CA ASP A 461 -15.20 -17.38 -5.69
C ASP A 461 -14.04 -16.47 -6.10
N ALA A 462 -13.99 -16.03 -7.36
CA ALA A 462 -12.91 -15.20 -7.88
C ALA A 462 -12.96 -13.77 -7.34
N TYR A 463 -11.81 -13.11 -7.41
CA TYR A 463 -11.73 -11.65 -7.48
C TYR A 463 -11.17 -11.25 -8.85
N LEU A 464 -11.67 -10.12 -9.37
CA LEU A 464 -11.29 -9.61 -10.68
C LEU A 464 -10.29 -8.46 -10.48
N CYS A 465 -9.05 -8.64 -10.92
CA CYS A 465 -7.96 -7.69 -10.74
C CYS A 465 -7.59 -6.98 -12.04
N LEU A 466 -7.64 -5.65 -12.04
CA LEU A 466 -7.10 -4.81 -13.10
C LEU A 466 -5.67 -4.40 -12.73
N GLN A 467 -4.70 -4.82 -13.54
CA GLN A 467 -3.28 -4.50 -13.36
C GLN A 467 -2.87 -3.45 -14.41
N ALA A 468 -2.75 -2.19 -14.00
CA ALA A 468 -2.55 -1.06 -14.93
C ALA A 468 -1.07 -0.64 -14.98
N PHE A 469 -0.31 -1.14 -15.97
CA PHE A 469 1.03 -0.65 -16.29
C PHE A 469 0.92 0.52 -17.28
N VAL A 470 0.39 1.63 -16.78
CA VAL A 470 0.15 2.88 -17.51
C VAL A 470 0.35 4.07 -16.57
N ALA A 471 0.55 5.26 -17.13
CA ALA A 471 0.61 6.49 -16.33
C ALA A 471 -0.73 6.75 -15.60
N PRO A 472 -0.72 6.97 -14.28
CA PRO A 472 -1.91 7.36 -13.52
C PRO A 472 -2.41 8.75 -13.95
N SER A 473 -3.74 8.91 -13.99
CA SER A 473 -4.40 10.21 -14.12
C SER A 473 -5.81 10.13 -13.56
N ASP A 474 -6.42 11.27 -13.25
CA ASP A 474 -7.79 11.33 -12.76
C ASP A 474 -8.78 10.69 -13.75
N GLU A 475 -8.55 10.85 -15.04
CA GLU A 475 -9.36 10.23 -16.10
C GLU A 475 -9.19 8.72 -16.13
N ALA A 476 -7.96 8.22 -15.94
CA ALA A 476 -7.68 6.79 -15.88
C ALA A 476 -8.31 6.18 -14.62
N ASP A 477 -8.17 6.82 -13.46
CA ASP A 477 -8.79 6.39 -12.20
C ASP A 477 -10.31 6.31 -12.32
N ALA A 478 -10.94 7.34 -12.88
CA ALA A 478 -12.38 7.36 -13.11
C ALA A 478 -12.84 6.25 -14.08
N ALA A 479 -12.07 5.97 -15.13
CA ALA A 479 -12.37 4.90 -16.07
C ALA A 479 -12.20 3.50 -15.44
N ILE A 480 -11.12 3.27 -14.70
CA ILE A 480 -10.89 2.04 -13.94
C ILE A 480 -12.01 1.82 -12.92
N ALA A 481 -12.44 2.86 -12.22
CA ALA A 481 -13.55 2.79 -11.28
C ALA A 481 -14.86 2.36 -11.97
N ARG A 482 -15.20 2.91 -13.16
CA ARG A 482 -16.38 2.49 -13.93
C ARG A 482 -16.27 1.03 -14.39
N ILE A 483 -15.11 0.61 -14.86
CA ILE A 483 -14.88 -0.79 -15.26
C ILE A 483 -15.05 -1.72 -14.07
N ARG A 484 -14.52 -1.38 -12.90
CA ARG A 484 -14.70 -2.15 -11.65
C ARG A 484 -16.17 -2.25 -11.27
N ALA A 485 -16.91 -1.14 -11.29
CA ALA A 485 -18.34 -1.12 -11.02
C ALA A 485 -19.12 -2.01 -12.01
N LEU A 486 -18.84 -1.89 -13.32
CA LEU A 486 -19.44 -2.72 -14.36
C LEU A 486 -19.20 -4.23 -14.10
N LEU A 487 -17.95 -4.61 -13.83
CA LEU A 487 -17.58 -6.00 -13.58
C LEU A 487 -18.29 -6.53 -12.32
N ARG A 488 -18.21 -5.80 -11.20
CA ARG A 488 -18.91 -6.21 -9.96
C ARG A 488 -20.41 -6.34 -10.16
N ASP A 489 -21.06 -5.33 -10.74
CA ASP A 489 -22.53 -5.31 -10.87
C ASP A 489 -23.07 -6.43 -11.78
N ARG A 490 -22.24 -6.90 -12.71
CA ARG A 490 -22.61 -7.98 -13.66
C ARG A 490 -22.16 -9.37 -13.21
N THR A 491 -21.20 -9.48 -12.31
CA THR A 491 -20.65 -10.77 -11.89
C THR A 491 -20.85 -11.07 -10.42
N HIS A 492 -21.16 -10.07 -9.60
CA HIS A 492 -21.22 -10.11 -8.12
C HIS A 492 -19.86 -10.43 -7.45
N LEU A 493 -18.76 -10.41 -8.23
CA LEU A 493 -17.41 -10.70 -7.73
C LEU A 493 -16.72 -9.44 -7.23
N ALA A 494 -15.80 -9.62 -6.29
CA ALA A 494 -14.91 -8.54 -5.83
C ALA A 494 -14.02 -8.04 -6.97
N THR A 495 -13.80 -6.73 -7.00
CA THR A 495 -12.91 -6.11 -7.99
C THR A 495 -11.79 -5.34 -7.30
N THR A 496 -10.55 -5.56 -7.73
CA THR A 496 -9.37 -4.82 -7.29
C THR A 496 -8.71 -4.15 -8.49
N ALA A 497 -7.92 -3.11 -8.25
CA ALA A 497 -7.11 -2.49 -9.27
C ALA A 497 -5.82 -1.95 -8.65
N GLY A 498 -4.72 -1.98 -9.41
CA GLY A 498 -3.45 -1.41 -8.97
C GLY A 498 -2.62 -0.94 -10.15
N TYR A 499 -1.87 0.15 -9.95
CA TYR A 499 -0.89 0.59 -10.93
C TYR A 499 0.42 -0.20 -10.78
N GLY A 500 0.95 -0.65 -11.90
CA GLY A 500 2.28 -1.27 -11.96
C GLY A 500 3.37 -0.24 -12.23
N PRO A 501 4.57 -0.43 -11.66
CA PRO A 501 5.01 -1.56 -10.84
C PRO A 501 4.65 -1.49 -9.35
N ARG A 502 3.99 -0.44 -8.88
CA ARG A 502 3.64 -0.21 -7.46
C ARG A 502 3.01 -1.45 -6.81
N PHE A 503 1.99 -2.06 -7.46
CA PHE A 503 1.29 -3.23 -6.91
C PHE A 503 2.17 -4.49 -6.80
N LEU A 504 3.29 -4.58 -7.56
CA LEU A 504 4.24 -5.70 -7.42
C LEU A 504 4.84 -5.77 -6.01
N HIS A 505 4.92 -4.61 -5.34
CA HIS A 505 5.42 -4.43 -3.98
C HIS A 505 4.29 -4.31 -2.94
N SER A 506 3.07 -4.69 -3.28
CA SER A 506 1.90 -4.73 -2.37
C SER A 506 1.09 -6.00 -2.56
N THR A 507 0.18 -6.05 -3.52
CA THR A 507 -0.70 -7.20 -3.79
C THR A 507 0.00 -8.32 -4.56
N GLY A 508 1.17 -8.09 -5.13
CA GLY A 508 1.89 -9.07 -5.94
C GLY A 508 2.18 -10.40 -5.24
N GLN A 509 2.39 -10.39 -3.92
CA GLN A 509 2.52 -11.61 -3.11
C GLN A 509 1.20 -12.41 -3.10
N LEU A 510 0.07 -11.74 -2.86
CA LEU A 510 -1.26 -12.35 -2.84
C LEU A 510 -1.63 -12.94 -4.22
N HIS A 511 -1.33 -12.22 -5.30
CA HIS A 511 -1.64 -12.66 -6.66
C HIS A 511 -1.03 -14.02 -7.00
N LYS A 512 0.17 -14.31 -6.49
CA LYS A 512 0.93 -15.52 -6.79
C LYS A 512 0.87 -16.58 -5.69
N GLY A 513 0.88 -16.17 -4.44
CA GLY A 513 0.96 -17.06 -3.28
C GLY A 513 -0.38 -17.28 -2.56
N GLY A 514 -1.38 -16.47 -2.83
CA GLY A 514 -2.70 -16.52 -2.18
C GLY A 514 -3.59 -17.66 -2.67
N THR A 515 -4.84 -17.66 -2.23
CA THR A 515 -5.86 -18.57 -2.74
C THR A 515 -5.96 -18.40 -4.27
N PRO A 516 -5.93 -19.49 -5.08
CA PRO A 516 -5.88 -19.38 -6.54
C PRO A 516 -7.26 -19.02 -7.12
N THR A 517 -7.80 -17.89 -6.73
CA THR A 517 -9.10 -17.34 -7.13
C THR A 517 -8.97 -16.05 -7.95
N GLY A 518 -7.74 -15.55 -8.18
CA GLY A 518 -7.50 -14.36 -8.98
C GLY A 518 -7.85 -14.56 -10.45
N TRP A 519 -8.54 -13.58 -11.05
CA TRP A 519 -8.72 -13.40 -12.47
C TRP A 519 -8.13 -12.05 -12.86
N PHE A 520 -7.20 -12.03 -13.81
CA PHE A 520 -6.37 -10.87 -14.07
C PHE A 520 -6.58 -10.30 -15.46
N LEU A 521 -6.72 -8.99 -15.53
CA LEU A 521 -6.68 -8.20 -16.76
C LEU A 521 -5.54 -7.19 -16.66
N GLN A 522 -4.44 -7.48 -17.36
CA GLN A 522 -3.28 -6.61 -17.38
C GLN A 522 -3.39 -5.61 -18.53
N LEU A 523 -3.24 -4.33 -18.21
CA LEU A 523 -3.33 -3.20 -19.13
C LEU A 523 -1.95 -2.61 -19.34
N THR A 524 -1.57 -2.36 -20.60
CA THR A 524 -0.33 -1.70 -21.00
C THR A 524 -0.62 -0.59 -22.00
N SER A 525 0.31 0.35 -22.17
CA SER A 525 0.20 1.45 -23.13
C SER A 525 1.52 1.71 -23.86
N ASP A 526 1.48 2.51 -24.92
CA ASP A 526 2.69 3.04 -25.54
C ASP A 526 3.37 4.06 -24.63
N HIS A 527 4.69 4.19 -24.82
CA HIS A 527 5.51 5.24 -24.20
C HIS A 527 5.98 6.23 -25.28
N PRO A 528 5.15 7.18 -25.73
CA PRO A 528 5.47 8.07 -26.85
C PRO A 528 6.67 8.96 -26.57
N VAL A 529 6.94 9.24 -25.31
CA VAL A 529 8.16 9.88 -24.83
C VAL A 529 8.77 8.96 -23.79
N ASP A 530 9.89 8.36 -24.12
CA ASP A 530 10.63 7.52 -23.18
C ASP A 530 11.73 8.33 -22.49
N ARG A 531 12.29 7.80 -21.40
CA ARG A 531 13.32 8.45 -20.59
C ARG A 531 14.46 7.47 -20.30
N GLU A 532 15.69 7.89 -20.58
CA GLU A 532 16.88 7.13 -20.22
C GLU A 532 17.05 7.05 -18.69
N ILE A 533 17.55 5.92 -18.19
CA ILE A 533 18.03 5.77 -16.82
C ILE A 533 19.55 6.00 -16.88
N PRO A 534 20.08 7.09 -16.28
CA PRO A 534 21.51 7.42 -16.39
C PRO A 534 22.41 6.28 -15.94
N GLY A 535 23.34 5.88 -16.81
CA GLY A 535 24.30 4.81 -16.54
C GLY A 535 23.75 3.39 -16.65
N TRP A 536 22.48 3.21 -17.05
CA TRP A 536 21.86 1.90 -17.25
C TRP A 536 21.72 1.59 -18.75
N PRO A 537 21.68 0.29 -19.13
CA PRO A 537 21.61 -0.10 -20.54
C PRO A 537 20.18 -0.05 -21.11
N TYR A 538 19.19 0.33 -20.32
CA TYR A 538 17.79 0.40 -20.71
C TYR A 538 17.12 1.67 -20.15
N THR A 539 15.97 1.99 -20.73
CA THR A 539 15.16 3.16 -20.38
C THR A 539 14.10 2.83 -19.32
N PHE A 540 13.43 3.85 -18.79
CA PHE A 540 12.28 3.67 -17.91
C PHE A 540 11.13 2.95 -18.61
N GLY A 541 10.84 3.24 -19.90
CA GLY A 541 9.83 2.54 -20.68
C GLY A 541 10.16 1.06 -20.87
N GLN A 542 11.41 0.71 -21.17
CA GLN A 542 11.84 -0.68 -21.24
C GLN A 542 11.75 -1.39 -19.89
N LEU A 543 12.01 -0.68 -18.79
CA LEU A 543 11.91 -1.24 -17.45
C LEU A 543 10.46 -1.58 -17.08
N ILE A 544 9.50 -0.66 -17.28
CA ILE A 544 8.09 -0.93 -16.96
C ILE A 544 7.50 -2.04 -17.84
N ASP A 545 7.89 -2.09 -19.12
CA ASP A 545 7.47 -3.16 -20.04
C ASP A 545 8.00 -4.52 -19.59
N ALA A 546 9.27 -4.58 -19.14
CA ALA A 546 9.86 -5.79 -18.61
C ALA A 546 9.19 -6.23 -17.29
N GLN A 547 8.81 -5.29 -16.43
CA GLN A 547 8.07 -5.55 -15.19
C GLN A 547 6.67 -6.10 -15.49
N ALA A 548 5.96 -5.51 -16.45
CA ALA A 548 4.67 -6.02 -16.92
C ALA A 548 4.81 -7.45 -17.49
N ALA A 549 5.83 -7.69 -18.31
CA ALA A 549 6.08 -9.01 -18.90
C ALA A 549 6.45 -10.06 -17.84
N GLY A 550 7.29 -9.70 -16.88
CA GLY A 550 7.69 -10.57 -15.78
C GLY A 550 6.52 -10.97 -14.89
N ASP A 551 5.66 -10.01 -14.51
CA ASP A 551 4.47 -10.30 -13.69
C ASP A 551 3.44 -11.15 -14.44
N PHE A 552 3.20 -10.85 -15.73
CA PHE A 552 2.35 -11.68 -16.58
C PHE A 552 2.83 -13.14 -16.60
N ALA A 553 4.11 -13.35 -16.85
CA ALA A 553 4.69 -14.69 -16.89
C ALA A 553 4.60 -15.40 -15.53
N ALA A 554 4.82 -14.68 -14.43
CA ALA A 554 4.70 -15.24 -13.09
C ALA A 554 3.26 -15.69 -12.80
N ILE A 555 2.25 -14.86 -13.04
CA ILE A 555 0.84 -15.21 -12.83
C ILE A 555 0.43 -16.40 -13.71
N ALA A 556 0.82 -16.39 -14.98
CA ALA A 556 0.52 -17.48 -15.91
C ALA A 556 1.18 -18.80 -15.49
N SER A 557 2.40 -18.78 -14.93
CA SER A 557 3.10 -19.97 -14.42
C SER A 557 2.37 -20.64 -13.25
N HIS A 558 1.62 -19.86 -12.47
CA HIS A 558 0.73 -20.37 -11.41
C HIS A 558 -0.62 -20.91 -11.94
N GLY A 559 -0.83 -20.92 -13.25
CA GLY A 559 -2.06 -21.41 -13.89
C GLY A 559 -3.27 -20.51 -13.68
N LEU A 560 -3.07 -19.27 -13.30
CA LEU A 560 -4.13 -18.30 -13.08
C LEU A 560 -4.54 -17.63 -14.41
N PRO A 561 -5.84 -17.36 -14.61
CA PRO A 561 -6.30 -16.69 -15.81
C PRO A 561 -5.82 -15.25 -15.86
N ILE A 562 -4.98 -14.93 -16.84
CA ILE A 562 -4.49 -13.59 -17.13
C ILE A 562 -4.58 -13.28 -18.62
N LEU A 563 -5.06 -12.09 -18.96
CA LEU A 563 -5.11 -11.55 -20.31
C LEU A 563 -4.45 -10.18 -20.34
N ARG A 564 -3.58 -9.92 -21.32
CA ARG A 564 -2.98 -8.60 -21.53
C ARG A 564 -3.71 -7.86 -22.64
N VAL A 565 -4.15 -6.64 -22.34
CA VAL A 565 -4.77 -5.70 -23.28
C VAL A 565 -3.90 -4.45 -23.39
N HIS A 566 -3.57 -4.08 -24.62
CA HIS A 566 -2.80 -2.87 -24.91
C HIS A 566 -3.74 -1.75 -25.34
N LEU A 567 -3.64 -0.62 -24.63
CA LEU A 567 -4.56 0.53 -24.79
C LEU A 567 -4.13 1.48 -25.92
N GLY A 568 -2.87 1.39 -26.40
CA GLY A 568 -2.26 2.35 -27.31
C GLY A 568 -1.73 3.58 -26.58
N HIS A 569 -1.60 4.70 -27.30
CA HIS A 569 -1.05 5.95 -26.77
C HIS A 569 -2.09 6.85 -26.06
N ASP A 570 -3.37 6.72 -26.41
CA ASP A 570 -4.49 7.44 -25.78
C ASP A 570 -5.08 6.56 -24.66
N ILE A 571 -4.50 6.64 -23.46
CA ILE A 571 -4.91 5.83 -22.32
C ILE A 571 -6.39 6.03 -21.96
N PRO A 572 -6.93 7.26 -21.82
CA PRO A 572 -8.35 7.46 -21.54
C PRO A 572 -9.28 6.90 -22.64
N GLY A 573 -8.94 7.12 -23.90
CA GLY A 573 -9.67 6.56 -25.04
C GLY A 573 -9.64 5.04 -25.10
N GLY A 574 -8.47 4.43 -24.82
CA GLY A 574 -8.28 2.99 -24.71
C GLY A 574 -9.08 2.36 -23.57
N LEU A 575 -9.10 3.00 -22.40
CA LEU A 575 -9.92 2.56 -21.26
C LEU A 575 -11.42 2.65 -21.57
N ALA A 576 -11.86 3.71 -22.24
CA ALA A 576 -13.26 3.84 -22.67
C ALA A 576 -13.65 2.78 -23.72
N ALA A 577 -12.74 2.42 -24.62
CA ALA A 577 -12.92 1.32 -25.55
C ALA A 577 -13.00 -0.02 -24.83
N LEU A 578 -12.12 -0.26 -23.86
CA LEU A 578 -12.13 -1.46 -23.02
C LEU A 578 -13.44 -1.60 -22.22
N GLU A 579 -13.95 -0.50 -21.63
CA GLU A 579 -15.23 -0.49 -20.92
C GLU A 579 -16.38 -0.97 -21.83
N ARG A 580 -16.45 -0.45 -23.06
CA ARG A 580 -17.45 -0.89 -24.07
C ARG A 580 -17.27 -2.36 -24.44
N ALA A 581 -16.04 -2.78 -24.68
CA ALA A 581 -15.75 -4.16 -25.04
C ALA A 581 -16.10 -5.15 -23.92
N LEU A 582 -15.80 -4.80 -22.66
CA LEU A 582 -16.18 -5.60 -21.49
C LEU A 582 -17.69 -5.70 -21.32
N ALA A 583 -18.43 -4.59 -21.50
CA ALA A 583 -19.89 -4.61 -21.45
C ALA A 583 -20.46 -5.59 -22.48
N ALA A 584 -19.98 -5.52 -23.73
CA ALA A 584 -20.40 -6.43 -24.80
C ALA A 584 -19.96 -7.88 -24.55
N ALA A 585 -18.79 -8.09 -23.96
CA ALA A 585 -18.28 -9.42 -23.61
C ALA A 585 -19.12 -10.07 -22.49
N LEU A 586 -19.52 -9.30 -21.49
CA LEU A 586 -20.39 -9.75 -20.40
C LEU A 586 -21.78 -10.17 -20.89
N ASP A 587 -22.29 -9.56 -21.98
CA ASP A 587 -23.56 -9.98 -22.61
C ASP A 587 -23.45 -11.32 -23.35
N ARG A 588 -22.21 -11.74 -23.72
CA ARG A 588 -21.92 -13.00 -24.43
C ARG A 588 -21.43 -14.11 -23.50
N ALA A 589 -20.82 -13.73 -22.38
CA ALA A 589 -20.29 -14.71 -21.44
C ALA A 589 -21.43 -15.49 -20.81
N PRO A 590 -21.32 -16.84 -20.68
CA PRO A 590 -22.32 -17.62 -19.98
C PRO A 590 -22.46 -17.10 -18.56
N THR A 591 -23.71 -16.87 -18.13
CA THR A 591 -24.03 -16.72 -16.72
C THR A 591 -23.50 -17.98 -16.03
N THR A 592 -22.61 -17.85 -15.07
CA THR A 592 -22.28 -18.95 -14.17
C THR A 592 -23.56 -19.25 -13.41
N GLU A 593 -24.36 -20.21 -13.93
CA GLU A 593 -25.58 -20.64 -13.23
C GLU A 593 -25.24 -21.05 -11.80
N ALA A 594 -26.13 -20.67 -10.89
CA ALA A 594 -26.07 -20.75 -9.44
C ALA A 594 -25.73 -22.14 -8.88
#